data_4b15596310b7a06a8428bac1fc84707d
#
_entry.id   4b15596310b7a06a8428bac1fc84707d
#
_cell.length_a   1.000
_cell.length_b   1.000
_cell.length_c   1.000
_cell.angle_alpha   90.00
_cell.angle_beta   90.00
_cell.angle_gamma   90.00
#
_symmetry.space_group_name_H-M   'P 1'
#
loop_
_entity.id
_entity.type
_entity.pdbx_description
1 polymer ?
#
loop_
_entity_poly.entity_id
_entity_poly.type
_entity_poly.pdbx_seq_one_letter_code
_entity_poly.pdbx_strand_id
1 'polypeptide(L)'
;MDNIIKEKNVKIPLYVSVYETITQWLKEGKYKPGDKLPGENILAEQFKVSRGTLRQAMLLLQEDGLISNHQGKGNIVLSNHDVTAGGLEKIGNPIIEFCLQPVDEKVLTIGFQPATQKHQEVLKLRPSSIVAVIDITYYSQKMPVGFAMVYMPYAILEKSNVDLENTDSVYEYYMKVLTSSGIYSDTKLRMRKARERLANILEIPEEEAILILEEELYTSTTPLYYHRNYI
;
A
#
# COMPACT_ATOMS: atom_id res chain seq x y z
N MET A 1 -21.13 -14.99 33.01
CA MET A 1 -19.85 -15.74 32.93
C MET A 1 -18.95 -14.94 31.98
N ASP A 2 -18.21 -14.07 32.61
CA ASP A 2 -17.34 -13.10 31.93
C ASP A 2 -16.04 -13.79 31.54
N ASN A 3 -15.78 -13.92 30.24
CA ASN A 3 -14.45 -14.26 29.75
C ASN A 3 -13.88 -13.06 29.02
N ILE A 4 -13.35 -12.14 29.84
CA ILE A 4 -12.54 -11.03 29.38
C ILE A 4 -11.25 -11.63 28.82
N ILE A 5 -11.08 -11.55 27.51
CA ILE A 5 -9.80 -11.78 26.84
C ILE A 5 -8.85 -10.70 27.36
N LYS A 6 -7.98 -11.05 28.31
CA LYS A 6 -6.86 -10.20 28.72
C LYS A 6 -6.00 -9.96 27.48
N GLU A 7 -5.95 -8.72 27.01
CA GLU A 7 -4.92 -8.25 26.10
C GLU A 7 -3.55 -8.60 26.69
N LYS A 8 -2.90 -9.61 26.13
CA LYS A 8 -1.48 -9.85 26.37
C LYS A 8 -0.76 -8.63 25.79
N ASN A 9 -0.15 -7.81 26.61
CA ASN A 9 0.87 -6.86 26.20
C ASN A 9 1.92 -7.63 25.39
N VAL A 10 1.80 -7.61 24.10
CA VAL A 10 2.81 -8.18 23.17
C VAL A 10 4.01 -7.25 23.28
N LYS A 11 5.02 -7.64 24.06
CA LYS A 11 6.29 -6.91 24.11
C LYS A 11 6.91 -6.99 22.70
N ILE A 12 6.94 -5.86 22.00
CA ILE A 12 7.62 -5.77 20.70
C ILE A 12 9.10 -6.18 20.91
N PRO A 13 9.61 -7.15 20.16
CA PRO A 13 11.01 -7.55 20.26
C PRO A 13 11.95 -6.37 20.00
N LEU A 14 13.02 -6.25 20.76
CA LEU A 14 13.96 -5.13 20.66
C LEU A 14 14.56 -4.96 19.25
N TYR A 15 14.78 -6.04 18.51
CA TYR A 15 15.28 -5.96 17.14
C TYR A 15 14.30 -5.28 16.18
N VAL A 16 13.00 -5.42 16.41
CA VAL A 16 11.95 -4.72 15.61
C VAL A 16 12.04 -3.22 15.85
N SER A 17 12.14 -2.79 17.10
CA SER A 17 12.29 -1.36 17.43
C SER A 17 13.56 -0.74 16.83
N VAL A 18 14.65 -1.50 16.79
CA VAL A 18 15.91 -1.07 16.13
C VAL A 18 15.70 -0.95 14.63
N TYR A 19 15.09 -1.95 13.99
CA TYR A 19 14.76 -1.97 12.57
C TYR A 19 13.89 -0.74 12.20
N GLU A 20 12.79 -0.51 12.93
CA GLU A 20 11.89 0.63 12.70
C GLU A 20 12.61 1.97 12.83
N THR A 21 13.47 2.12 13.85
CA THR A 21 14.20 3.37 14.06
C THR A 21 15.19 3.63 12.93
N ILE A 22 15.93 2.62 12.46
CA ILE A 22 16.87 2.79 11.35
C ILE A 22 16.09 3.08 10.06
N THR A 23 15.00 2.38 9.79
CA THR A 23 14.13 2.65 8.65
C THR A 23 13.61 4.09 8.66
N GLN A 24 13.23 4.60 9.84
CA GLN A 24 12.81 5.98 10.00
C GLN A 24 13.95 6.97 9.67
N TRP A 25 15.19 6.69 10.12
CA TRP A 25 16.35 7.52 9.78
C TRP A 25 16.62 7.58 8.26
N LEU A 26 16.39 6.47 7.55
CA LEU A 26 16.53 6.42 6.10
C LEU A 26 15.44 7.27 5.42
N LYS A 27 14.19 7.16 5.88
CA LYS A 27 13.05 7.96 5.38
C LYS A 27 13.24 9.46 5.60
N GLU A 28 13.77 9.85 6.75
CA GLU A 28 14.06 11.25 7.09
C GLU A 28 15.31 11.80 6.39
N GLY A 29 16.01 10.98 5.60
CA GLY A 29 17.22 11.39 4.89
C GLY A 29 18.44 11.60 5.78
N LYS A 30 18.42 11.10 7.01
CA LYS A 30 19.57 11.16 7.93
C LYS A 30 20.79 10.41 7.37
N TYR A 31 20.53 9.33 6.64
CA TYR A 31 21.50 8.62 5.81
C TYR A 31 20.94 8.53 4.39
N LYS A 32 21.74 8.95 3.43
CA LYS A 32 21.38 8.95 2.00
C LYS A 32 21.87 7.67 1.31
N PRO A 33 21.31 7.32 0.15
CA PRO A 33 21.83 6.25 -0.68
C PRO A 33 23.35 6.41 -0.92
N GLY A 34 24.08 5.33 -0.73
CA GLY A 34 25.54 5.30 -0.77
C GLY A 34 26.25 5.63 0.54
N ASP A 35 25.54 6.18 1.53
CA ASP A 35 26.11 6.44 2.85
C ASP A 35 26.39 5.15 3.61
N LYS A 36 27.40 5.20 4.45
CA LYS A 36 27.77 4.11 5.33
C LYS A 36 27.10 4.28 6.70
N LEU A 37 26.37 3.26 7.16
CA LEU A 37 25.88 3.24 8.53
C LEU A 37 27.03 3.07 9.53
N PRO A 38 26.88 3.58 10.76
CA PRO A 38 27.81 3.34 11.84
C PRO A 38 28.04 1.82 12.04
N GLY A 39 29.24 1.46 12.49
CA GLY A 39 29.57 0.05 12.74
C GLY A 39 28.64 -0.61 13.76
N GLU A 40 28.43 -1.92 13.64
CA GLU A 40 27.52 -2.69 14.49
C GLU A 40 27.77 -2.47 16.00
N ASN A 41 29.03 -2.33 16.41
CA ASN A 41 29.36 -2.08 17.82
C ASN A 41 28.84 -0.73 18.30
N ILE A 42 28.96 0.31 17.46
CA ILE A 42 28.51 1.66 17.77
C ILE A 42 26.99 1.70 17.82
N LEU A 43 26.32 1.07 16.85
CA LEU A 43 24.86 1.00 16.81
C LEU A 43 24.31 0.19 18.00
N ALA A 44 24.93 -0.94 18.36
CA ALA A 44 24.51 -1.74 19.51
C ALA A 44 24.59 -0.94 20.82
N GLU A 45 25.64 -0.15 21.00
CA GLU A 45 25.79 0.76 22.15
C GLU A 45 24.75 1.88 22.11
N GLN A 46 24.56 2.52 20.97
CA GLN A 46 23.60 3.61 20.78
C GLN A 46 22.16 3.16 21.07
N PHE A 47 21.78 1.99 20.61
CA PHE A 47 20.45 1.40 20.87
C PHE A 47 20.33 0.69 22.21
N LYS A 48 21.43 0.56 22.96
CA LYS A 48 21.51 -0.19 24.22
C LYS A 48 20.98 -1.63 24.10
N VAL A 49 21.34 -2.30 23.00
CA VAL A 49 20.96 -3.68 22.72
C VAL A 49 22.16 -4.59 22.59
N SER A 50 21.96 -5.91 22.69
CA SER A 50 23.02 -6.87 22.42
C SER A 50 23.42 -6.83 20.93
N ARG A 51 24.67 -7.23 20.64
CA ARG A 51 25.14 -7.38 19.24
C ARG A 51 24.27 -8.36 18.44
N GLY A 52 23.77 -9.42 19.09
CA GLY A 52 22.86 -10.38 18.46
C GLY A 52 21.53 -9.75 18.06
N THR A 53 20.94 -8.94 18.95
CA THR A 53 19.71 -8.19 18.68
C THR A 53 19.90 -7.20 17.53
N LEU A 54 21.04 -6.46 17.53
CA LEU A 54 21.35 -5.55 16.43
C LEU A 54 21.51 -6.29 15.10
N ARG A 55 22.29 -7.39 15.08
CA ARG A 55 22.46 -8.19 13.87
C ARG A 55 21.15 -8.68 13.28
N GLN A 56 20.23 -9.08 14.12
CA GLN A 56 18.90 -9.50 13.68
C GLN A 56 18.14 -8.36 12.98
N ALA A 57 18.19 -7.14 13.52
CA ALA A 57 17.65 -5.96 12.86
C ALA A 57 18.37 -5.64 11.54
N MET A 58 19.71 -5.74 11.52
CA MET A 58 20.49 -5.47 10.31
C MET A 58 20.23 -6.51 9.21
N LEU A 59 19.98 -7.78 9.56
CA LEU A 59 19.58 -8.80 8.60
C LEU A 59 18.24 -8.47 7.96
N LEU A 60 17.23 -8.06 8.74
CA LEU A 60 15.94 -7.63 8.19
C LEU A 60 16.10 -6.43 7.25
N LEU A 61 16.92 -5.43 7.63
CA LEU A 61 17.19 -4.29 6.74
C LEU A 61 17.88 -4.72 5.42
N GLN A 62 18.68 -5.78 5.44
CA GLN A 62 19.31 -6.35 4.24
C GLN A 62 18.29 -7.16 3.41
N GLU A 63 17.46 -7.97 4.05
CA GLU A 63 16.37 -8.73 3.41
C GLU A 63 15.39 -7.79 2.71
N ASP A 64 15.09 -6.65 3.32
CA ASP A 64 14.24 -5.61 2.75
C ASP A 64 14.97 -4.68 1.75
N GLY A 65 16.22 -4.99 1.39
CA GLY A 65 16.98 -4.21 0.40
C GLY A 65 17.34 -2.78 0.82
N LEU A 66 17.16 -2.41 2.10
CA LEU A 66 17.43 -1.06 2.59
C LEU A 66 18.91 -0.76 2.74
N ILE A 67 19.69 -1.80 3.02
CA ILE A 67 21.14 -1.74 3.16
C ILE A 67 21.79 -2.95 2.50
N SER A 68 23.05 -2.82 2.10
CA SER A 68 23.90 -3.94 1.67
C SER A 68 25.12 -4.06 2.57
N ASN A 69 25.50 -5.28 2.93
CA ASN A 69 26.72 -5.53 3.68
C ASN A 69 27.86 -5.85 2.73
N HIS A 70 28.89 -5.03 2.74
CA HIS A 70 30.13 -5.26 2.00
C HIS A 70 31.27 -5.62 2.96
N GLN A 71 31.88 -6.78 2.75
CA GLN A 71 33.02 -7.22 3.56
C GLN A 71 34.12 -6.15 3.57
N GLY A 72 34.54 -5.72 4.74
CA GLY A 72 35.54 -4.65 4.92
C GLY A 72 35.03 -3.22 4.78
N LYS A 73 33.87 -3.00 4.11
CA LYS A 73 33.29 -1.66 3.97
C LYS A 73 32.14 -1.40 4.95
N GLY A 74 31.50 -2.46 5.46
CA GLY A 74 30.35 -2.38 6.38
C GLY A 74 29.02 -2.26 5.66
N ASN A 75 27.98 -1.79 6.36
CA ASN A 75 26.63 -1.66 5.84
C ASN A 75 26.46 -0.33 5.11
N ILE A 76 26.11 -0.40 3.83
CA ILE A 76 25.88 0.76 2.94
C ILE A 76 24.40 0.87 2.67
N VAL A 77 23.86 2.08 2.75
CA VAL A 77 22.47 2.39 2.41
C VAL A 77 22.26 2.25 0.91
N LEU A 78 21.26 1.49 0.53
CA LEU A 78 20.87 1.32 -0.88
C LEU A 78 19.97 2.48 -1.33
N SER A 79 19.73 2.58 -2.63
CA SER A 79 18.93 3.68 -3.19
C SER A 79 17.49 3.63 -2.68
N ASN A 80 16.91 4.79 -2.42
CA ASN A 80 15.57 4.99 -1.85
C ASN A 80 14.41 4.41 -2.66
N HIS A 81 14.64 3.77 -3.80
CA HIS A 81 13.54 3.18 -4.56
C HIS A 81 12.80 2.08 -3.77
N ASP A 82 13.45 1.48 -2.75
CA ASP A 82 12.87 0.38 -1.98
C ASP A 82 12.48 0.76 -0.54
N VAL A 83 12.93 1.91 0.00
CA VAL A 83 12.58 2.32 1.38
C VAL A 83 11.14 2.81 1.50
N THR A 84 10.56 3.27 0.39
CA THR A 84 9.16 3.67 0.29
C THR A 84 8.29 2.60 -0.35
N ALA A 85 8.89 1.61 -1.01
CA ALA A 85 8.16 0.45 -1.48
C ALA A 85 7.70 -0.35 -0.25
N GLY A 86 6.51 -0.01 0.23
CA GLY A 86 5.79 -0.87 1.15
C GLY A 86 5.54 -2.20 0.45
N GLY A 87 5.81 -3.32 1.09
CA GLY A 87 5.30 -4.59 0.64
C GLY A 87 3.77 -4.61 0.73
N LEU A 88 3.15 -5.71 0.31
CA LEU A 88 1.70 -5.91 0.39
C LEU A 88 1.15 -5.83 1.83
N GLU A 89 2.03 -5.82 2.83
CA GLU A 89 1.68 -5.60 4.24
C GLU A 89 1.32 -4.15 4.58
N LYS A 90 1.64 -3.20 3.70
CA LYS A 90 1.24 -1.79 3.84
C LYS A 90 0.08 -1.49 2.91
N ILE A 91 -0.95 -0.92 3.49
CA ILE A 91 -2.09 -0.43 2.72
C ILE A 91 -1.67 0.89 2.06
N GLY A 92 -1.63 0.88 0.75
CA GLY A 92 -1.27 2.01 -0.08
C GLY A 92 -1.86 1.85 -1.48
N ASN A 93 -1.48 2.70 -2.41
CA ASN A 93 -1.90 2.56 -3.79
C ASN A 93 -0.86 1.70 -4.55
N PRO A 94 -1.15 0.42 -4.84
CA PRO A 94 -0.15 -0.48 -5.39
C PRO A 94 0.35 -0.05 -6.78
N ILE A 95 -0.47 0.66 -7.57
CA ILE A 95 -0.04 1.17 -8.88
C ILE A 95 1.05 2.23 -8.69
N ILE A 96 0.86 3.15 -7.73
CA ILE A 96 1.85 4.20 -7.45
C ILE A 96 3.11 3.62 -6.80
N GLU A 97 2.93 2.68 -5.87
CA GLU A 97 4.04 2.14 -5.07
C GLU A 97 4.91 1.15 -5.84
N PHE A 98 4.33 0.36 -6.75
CA PHE A 98 5.07 -0.68 -7.48
C PHE A 98 5.44 -0.29 -8.91
N CYS A 99 4.98 0.86 -9.41
CA CYS A 99 5.37 1.33 -10.73
C CYS A 99 6.87 1.67 -10.75
N LEU A 100 7.59 1.13 -11.74
CA LEU A 100 9.02 1.40 -11.92
C LEU A 100 9.31 2.86 -12.31
N GLN A 101 8.34 3.52 -12.94
CA GLN A 101 8.43 4.92 -13.33
C GLN A 101 7.46 5.75 -12.48
N PRO A 102 7.80 7.02 -12.16
CA PRO A 102 6.90 7.88 -11.40
C PRO A 102 5.56 8.06 -12.12
N VAL A 103 4.46 7.88 -11.41
CA VAL A 103 3.13 8.26 -11.91
C VAL A 103 3.04 9.78 -11.86
N ASP A 104 2.84 10.41 -13.01
CA ASP A 104 2.84 11.88 -13.17
C ASP A 104 1.45 12.45 -13.52
N GLU A 105 0.53 11.61 -13.97
CA GLU A 105 -0.83 12.02 -14.30
C GLU A 105 -1.85 10.92 -13.92
N LYS A 106 -3.07 11.33 -13.63
CA LYS A 106 -4.21 10.45 -13.42
C LYS A 106 -5.46 10.99 -14.09
N VAL A 107 -6.27 10.10 -14.65
CA VAL A 107 -7.60 10.42 -15.18
C VAL A 107 -8.63 9.62 -14.41
N LEU A 108 -9.63 10.30 -13.85
CA LEU A 108 -10.65 9.71 -13.01
C LEU A 108 -12.05 9.98 -13.56
N THR A 109 -12.87 8.94 -13.54
CA THR A 109 -14.31 9.06 -13.78
C THR A 109 -15.08 8.47 -12.60
N ILE A 110 -16.21 9.06 -12.26
CA ILE A 110 -17.12 8.56 -11.23
C ILE A 110 -18.50 8.29 -11.82
N GLY A 111 -19.06 7.16 -11.44
CA GLY A 111 -20.41 6.78 -11.78
C GLY A 111 -21.12 6.14 -10.59
N PHE A 112 -22.43 5.96 -10.69
CA PHE A 112 -23.25 5.37 -9.63
C PHE A 112 -24.08 4.24 -10.20
N GLN A 113 -24.17 3.13 -9.46
CA GLN A 113 -24.98 1.98 -9.85
C GLN A 113 -25.56 1.26 -8.64
N PRO A 114 -26.64 0.48 -8.79
CA PRO A 114 -27.11 -0.43 -7.75
C PRO A 114 -26.04 -1.45 -7.40
N ALA A 115 -25.97 -1.81 -6.13
CA ALA A 115 -25.03 -2.82 -5.64
C ALA A 115 -25.28 -4.19 -6.31
N THR A 116 -24.30 -4.70 -7.04
CA THR A 116 -24.34 -6.07 -7.57
C THR A 116 -24.28 -7.09 -6.44
N GLN A 117 -24.62 -8.36 -6.71
CA GLN A 117 -24.50 -9.42 -5.70
C GLN A 117 -23.10 -9.44 -5.07
N LYS A 118 -22.05 -9.33 -5.86
CA LYS A 118 -20.67 -9.29 -5.33
C LYS A 118 -20.45 -8.08 -4.40
N HIS A 119 -20.96 -6.89 -4.77
CA HIS A 119 -20.84 -5.72 -3.90
C HIS A 119 -21.60 -5.89 -2.59
N GLN A 120 -22.76 -6.55 -2.61
CA GLN A 120 -23.55 -6.83 -1.41
C GLN A 120 -22.79 -7.77 -0.47
N GLU A 121 -22.17 -8.82 -1.00
CA GLU A 121 -21.39 -9.79 -0.22
C GLU A 121 -20.14 -9.14 0.40
N VAL A 122 -19.31 -8.47 -0.42
CA VAL A 122 -18.02 -7.91 -0.01
C VAL A 122 -18.20 -6.69 0.90
N LEU A 123 -19.10 -5.77 0.53
CA LEU A 123 -19.32 -4.52 1.26
C LEU A 123 -20.46 -4.60 2.28
N LYS A 124 -21.05 -5.80 2.49
CA LYS A 124 -22.18 -6.06 3.41
C LYS A 124 -23.35 -5.10 3.17
N LEU A 125 -23.69 -4.88 1.90
CA LEU A 125 -24.71 -3.93 1.47
C LEU A 125 -26.07 -4.60 1.27
N ARG A 126 -27.15 -3.82 1.37
CA ARG A 126 -28.49 -4.23 0.97
C ARG A 126 -28.63 -4.19 -0.56
N PRO A 127 -29.55 -4.99 -1.16
CA PRO A 127 -29.75 -4.98 -2.62
C PRO A 127 -30.09 -3.63 -3.22
N SER A 128 -30.75 -2.74 -2.45
CA SER A 128 -31.12 -1.38 -2.86
C SER A 128 -30.03 -0.33 -2.66
N SER A 129 -28.88 -0.73 -2.12
CA SER A 129 -27.79 0.22 -1.89
C SER A 129 -27.18 0.69 -3.20
N ILE A 130 -26.74 1.96 -3.23
CA ILE A 130 -26.00 2.53 -4.34
C ILE A 130 -24.50 2.43 -4.04
N VAL A 131 -23.75 2.09 -5.06
CA VAL A 131 -22.28 2.04 -5.04
C VAL A 131 -21.75 3.07 -6.02
N ALA A 132 -20.84 3.90 -5.57
CA ALA A 132 -20.01 4.71 -6.44
C ALA A 132 -18.96 3.80 -7.08
N VAL A 133 -18.81 3.93 -8.39
CA VAL A 133 -17.77 3.27 -9.18
C VAL A 133 -16.81 4.36 -9.64
N ILE A 134 -15.58 4.28 -9.17
CA ILE A 134 -14.55 5.24 -9.50
C ILE A 134 -13.50 4.48 -10.32
N ASP A 135 -13.41 4.83 -11.59
CA ASP A 135 -12.41 4.30 -12.51
C ASP A 135 -11.25 5.30 -12.58
N ILE A 136 -10.00 4.83 -12.35
CA ILE A 136 -8.81 5.68 -12.32
C ILE A 136 -7.76 5.06 -13.24
N THR A 137 -7.36 5.79 -14.27
CA THR A 137 -6.22 5.42 -15.10
C THR A 137 -5.00 6.25 -14.68
N TYR A 138 -3.89 5.59 -14.42
CA TYR A 138 -2.63 6.20 -14.02
C TYR A 138 -1.66 6.23 -15.19
N TYR A 139 -0.97 7.34 -15.34
CA TYR A 139 -0.03 7.56 -16.44
C TYR A 139 1.37 7.87 -15.93
N SER A 140 2.36 7.46 -16.69
CA SER A 140 3.74 7.88 -16.60
C SER A 140 4.22 8.27 -17.99
N GLN A 141 4.71 9.50 -18.15
CA GLN A 141 5.16 10.03 -19.43
C GLN A 141 4.11 9.85 -20.55
N LYS A 142 2.84 10.10 -20.24
CA LYS A 142 1.66 9.93 -21.11
C LYS A 142 1.32 8.49 -21.50
N MET A 143 2.02 7.51 -20.98
CA MET A 143 1.69 6.09 -21.18
C MET A 143 0.86 5.59 -19.99
N PRO A 144 -0.25 4.86 -20.20
CA PRO A 144 -0.99 4.27 -19.11
C PRO A 144 -0.16 3.15 -18.46
N VAL A 145 0.03 3.24 -17.14
CA VAL A 145 0.84 2.29 -16.37
C VAL A 145 0.02 1.46 -15.39
N GLY A 146 -1.25 1.79 -15.23
CA GLY A 146 -2.16 1.03 -14.38
C GLY A 146 -3.57 1.59 -14.39
N PHE A 147 -4.50 0.73 -14.00
CA PHE A 147 -5.92 1.06 -13.94
C PHE A 147 -6.52 0.55 -12.64
N ALA A 148 -7.27 1.37 -11.94
CA ALA A 148 -7.99 1.00 -10.73
C ALA A 148 -9.51 1.16 -10.89
N MET A 149 -10.26 0.19 -10.38
CA MET A 149 -11.71 0.26 -10.21
C MET A 149 -12.04 0.22 -8.73
N VAL A 150 -12.53 1.31 -8.19
CA VAL A 150 -12.90 1.43 -6.78
C VAL A 150 -14.43 1.41 -6.65
N TYR A 151 -14.93 0.56 -5.77
CA TYR A 151 -16.35 0.42 -5.45
C TYR A 151 -16.57 0.84 -4.00
N MET A 152 -17.19 2.01 -3.82
CA MET A 152 -17.41 2.59 -2.49
C MET A 152 -18.92 2.73 -2.24
N PRO A 153 -19.45 2.33 -1.07
CA PRO A 153 -20.84 2.60 -0.73
C PRO A 153 -21.12 4.10 -0.78
N TYR A 154 -22.14 4.51 -1.55
CA TYR A 154 -22.51 5.93 -1.69
C TYR A 154 -22.73 6.63 -0.34
N ALA A 155 -23.29 5.92 0.63
CA ALA A 155 -23.49 6.43 1.99
C ALA A 155 -22.20 6.87 2.72
N ILE A 156 -21.05 6.36 2.32
CA ILE A 156 -19.74 6.80 2.84
C ILE A 156 -19.36 8.15 2.23
N LEU A 157 -19.50 8.30 0.92
CA LEU A 157 -19.24 9.57 0.21
C LEU A 157 -20.22 10.67 0.65
N GLU A 158 -21.49 10.34 0.77
CA GLU A 158 -22.52 11.28 1.24
C GLU A 158 -22.21 11.89 2.62
N LYS A 159 -21.70 11.06 3.54
CA LYS A 159 -21.31 11.51 4.88
C LYS A 159 -20.00 12.28 4.93
N SER A 160 -19.19 12.19 3.90
CA SER A 160 -17.84 12.76 3.87
C SER A 160 -17.78 14.21 3.43
N ASN A 161 -18.87 14.77 2.92
CA ASN A 161 -18.94 16.10 2.30
C ASN A 161 -17.95 16.30 1.13
N VAL A 162 -17.58 15.22 0.42
CA VAL A 162 -16.73 15.29 -0.76
C VAL A 162 -17.51 15.90 -1.91
N ASP A 163 -16.90 16.83 -2.63
CA ASP A 163 -17.43 17.35 -3.86
C ASP A 163 -17.32 16.29 -4.96
N LEU A 164 -18.46 15.68 -5.32
CA LEU A 164 -18.53 14.59 -6.30
C LEU A 164 -18.41 15.08 -7.75
N GLU A 165 -18.56 16.38 -8.01
CA GLU A 165 -18.33 16.98 -9.34
C GLU A 165 -16.84 17.28 -9.57
N ASN A 166 -16.05 17.35 -8.50
CA ASN A 166 -14.62 17.56 -8.55
C ASN A 166 -13.87 16.23 -8.40
N THR A 167 -13.32 15.71 -9.49
CA THR A 167 -12.61 14.42 -9.52
C THR A 167 -11.37 14.41 -8.63
N ASP A 168 -10.67 15.53 -8.46
CA ASP A 168 -9.52 15.62 -7.54
C ASP A 168 -9.97 15.51 -6.08
N SER A 169 -11.08 16.13 -5.71
CA SER A 169 -11.66 15.99 -4.36
C SER A 169 -12.03 14.53 -4.05
N VAL A 170 -12.60 13.82 -5.02
CA VAL A 170 -12.93 12.38 -4.90
C VAL A 170 -11.65 11.54 -4.75
N TYR A 171 -10.62 11.84 -5.54
CA TYR A 171 -9.35 11.14 -5.47
C TYR A 171 -8.63 11.35 -4.13
N GLU A 172 -8.57 12.60 -3.66
CA GLU A 172 -7.98 12.94 -2.36
C GLU A 172 -8.68 12.21 -1.21
N TYR A 173 -10.01 12.14 -1.26
CA TYR A 173 -10.77 11.39 -0.27
C TYR A 173 -10.44 9.89 -0.32
N TYR A 174 -10.42 9.28 -1.52
CA TYR A 174 -10.02 7.89 -1.71
C TYR A 174 -8.64 7.63 -1.11
N MET A 175 -7.65 8.43 -1.44
CA MET A 175 -6.28 8.30 -0.94
C MET A 175 -6.20 8.51 0.59
N LYS A 176 -6.95 9.47 1.12
CA LYS A 176 -7.04 9.72 2.57
C LYS A 176 -7.60 8.52 3.31
N VAL A 177 -8.65 7.88 2.80
CA VAL A 177 -9.21 6.66 3.42
C VAL A 177 -8.18 5.54 3.35
N LEU A 178 -7.55 5.33 2.18
CA LEU A 178 -6.56 4.28 1.96
C LEU A 178 -5.38 4.36 2.93
N THR A 179 -4.92 5.57 3.24
CA THR A 179 -3.75 5.81 4.12
C THR A 179 -4.11 6.07 5.58
N SER A 180 -5.38 5.95 5.95
CA SER A 180 -5.83 6.19 7.33
C SER A 180 -5.40 5.07 8.28
N SER A 181 -5.08 5.41 9.52
CA SER A 181 -4.77 4.41 10.56
C SER A 181 -6.01 3.58 10.93
N GLY A 182 -5.79 2.33 11.30
CA GLY A 182 -6.86 1.41 11.70
C GLY A 182 -7.67 0.83 10.54
N ILE A 183 -7.15 0.93 9.32
CA ILE A 183 -7.66 0.24 8.13
C ILE A 183 -6.96 -1.11 7.99
N TYR A 184 -7.72 -2.12 7.60
CA TYR A 184 -7.25 -3.46 7.28
C TYR A 184 -7.64 -3.79 5.85
N SER A 185 -6.83 -4.61 5.17
CA SER A 185 -7.18 -5.12 3.84
C SER A 185 -7.11 -6.64 3.79
N ASP A 186 -8.01 -7.24 3.02
CA ASP A 186 -7.90 -8.63 2.54
C ASP A 186 -7.57 -8.55 1.06
N THR A 187 -6.35 -8.96 0.70
CA THR A 187 -5.78 -8.81 -0.63
C THR A 187 -5.69 -10.15 -1.35
N LYS A 188 -6.20 -10.20 -2.56
CA LYS A 188 -6.12 -11.36 -3.45
C LYS A 188 -5.36 -11.01 -4.72
N LEU A 189 -4.27 -11.72 -4.97
CA LEU A 189 -3.49 -11.60 -6.20
C LEU A 189 -4.00 -12.57 -7.27
N ARG A 190 -4.14 -12.07 -8.50
CA ARG A 190 -4.48 -12.86 -9.68
C ARG A 190 -3.68 -12.39 -10.87
N MET A 191 -3.39 -13.28 -11.79
CA MET A 191 -2.82 -12.96 -13.09
C MET A 191 -3.79 -13.41 -14.18
N ARG A 192 -4.05 -12.54 -15.15
CA ARG A 192 -4.94 -12.81 -16.29
C ARG A 192 -4.46 -12.06 -17.53
N LYS A 193 -4.96 -12.46 -18.70
CA LYS A 193 -4.82 -11.68 -19.93
C LYS A 193 -5.68 -10.42 -19.87
N ALA A 194 -5.20 -9.34 -20.47
CA ALA A 194 -5.84 -8.02 -20.44
C ALA A 194 -7.25 -8.06 -21.02
N ARG A 195 -7.46 -8.75 -22.13
CA ARG A 195 -8.69 -8.75 -22.92
C ARG A 195 -9.10 -7.33 -23.40
N GLU A 196 -10.02 -7.26 -24.32
CA GLU A 196 -10.41 -6.07 -25.07
C GLU A 196 -10.50 -4.78 -24.22
N ARG A 197 -11.33 -4.77 -23.17
CA ARG A 197 -11.56 -3.54 -22.37
C ARG A 197 -10.28 -3.02 -21.70
N LEU A 198 -9.55 -3.90 -21.02
CA LEU A 198 -8.33 -3.50 -20.31
C LEU A 198 -7.16 -3.26 -21.26
N ALA A 199 -7.08 -4.04 -22.34
CA ALA A 199 -6.11 -3.83 -23.39
C ALA A 199 -6.24 -2.42 -23.99
N ASN A 200 -7.48 -1.96 -24.24
CA ASN A 200 -7.74 -0.63 -24.76
C ASN A 200 -7.43 0.47 -23.73
N ILE A 201 -7.74 0.27 -22.42
CA ILE A 201 -7.45 1.25 -21.38
C ILE A 201 -5.95 1.39 -21.13
N LEU A 202 -5.22 0.26 -21.12
CA LEU A 202 -3.80 0.21 -20.82
C LEU A 202 -2.92 0.32 -22.06
N GLU A 203 -3.52 0.39 -23.26
CA GLU A 203 -2.82 0.45 -24.54
C GLU A 203 -1.83 -0.70 -24.75
N ILE A 204 -2.21 -1.91 -24.35
CA ILE A 204 -1.42 -3.14 -24.43
C ILE A 204 -2.13 -4.20 -25.26
N PRO A 205 -1.43 -5.25 -25.74
CA PRO A 205 -2.07 -6.37 -26.42
C PRO A 205 -3.08 -7.12 -25.54
N GLU A 206 -4.18 -7.63 -26.13
CA GLU A 206 -5.20 -8.40 -25.37
C GLU A 206 -4.66 -9.66 -24.70
N GLU A 207 -3.59 -10.24 -25.26
CA GLU A 207 -2.94 -11.43 -24.74
C GLU A 207 -1.90 -11.13 -23.66
N GLU A 208 -1.60 -9.85 -23.40
CA GLU A 208 -0.66 -9.43 -22.36
C GLU A 208 -1.15 -9.86 -20.99
N ALA A 209 -0.22 -10.36 -20.18
CA ALA A 209 -0.50 -10.79 -18.82
C ALA A 209 -0.50 -9.56 -17.89
N ILE A 210 -1.59 -9.37 -17.19
CA ILE A 210 -1.74 -8.30 -16.19
C ILE A 210 -1.88 -8.90 -14.80
N LEU A 211 -1.28 -8.23 -13.83
CA LEU A 211 -1.47 -8.50 -12.41
C LEU A 211 -2.73 -7.78 -11.92
N ILE A 212 -3.57 -8.49 -11.18
CA ILE A 212 -4.78 -7.95 -10.58
C ILE A 212 -4.67 -8.09 -9.06
N LEU A 213 -4.66 -6.96 -8.36
CA LEU A 213 -4.83 -6.93 -6.92
C LEU A 213 -6.29 -6.59 -6.61
N GLU A 214 -7.01 -7.55 -6.04
CA GLU A 214 -8.36 -7.32 -5.51
C GLU A 214 -8.23 -7.12 -3.99
N GLU A 215 -8.69 -5.97 -3.48
CA GLU A 215 -8.56 -5.64 -2.07
C GLU A 215 -9.91 -5.21 -1.48
N GLU A 216 -10.23 -5.80 -0.36
CA GLU A 216 -11.40 -5.48 0.47
C GLU A 216 -10.90 -4.70 1.69
N LEU A 217 -11.21 -3.40 1.76
CA LEU A 217 -10.76 -2.54 2.86
C LEU A 217 -11.85 -2.34 3.90
N TYR A 218 -11.47 -2.43 5.16
CA TYR A 218 -12.40 -2.29 6.28
C TYR A 218 -11.72 -1.71 7.53
N THR A 219 -12.49 -1.02 8.36
CA THR A 219 -12.14 -0.77 9.75
C THR A 219 -12.51 -2.01 10.56
N SER A 220 -11.97 -2.25 11.72
CA SER A 220 -12.22 -3.44 12.56
C SER A 220 -13.31 -4.44 12.09
N THR A 221 -14.51 -3.98 11.75
CA THR A 221 -15.64 -4.83 11.32
C THR A 221 -16.46 -4.25 10.16
N THR A 222 -16.22 -2.98 9.76
CA THR A 222 -17.05 -2.28 8.76
C THR A 222 -16.31 -2.18 7.44
N PRO A 223 -16.82 -2.80 6.35
CA PRO A 223 -16.27 -2.60 5.01
C PRO A 223 -16.35 -1.14 4.61
N LEU A 224 -15.27 -0.61 4.05
CA LEU A 224 -15.19 0.75 3.55
C LEU A 224 -15.36 0.80 2.04
N TYR A 225 -14.55 0.06 1.33
CA TYR A 225 -14.65 -0.09 -0.11
C TYR A 225 -13.93 -1.36 -0.59
N TYR A 226 -14.20 -1.70 -1.83
CA TYR A 226 -13.55 -2.79 -2.56
C TYR A 226 -12.92 -2.21 -3.80
N HIS A 227 -11.67 -2.55 -4.07
CA HIS A 227 -11.03 -2.10 -5.30
C HIS A 227 -10.30 -3.23 -6.02
N ARG A 228 -10.06 -3.00 -7.30
CA ARG A 228 -9.22 -3.81 -8.17
C ARG A 228 -8.20 -2.91 -8.82
N ASN A 229 -6.94 -3.24 -8.63
CA ASN A 229 -5.83 -2.61 -9.31
C ASN A 229 -5.32 -3.55 -10.39
N TYR A 230 -5.15 -3.03 -11.60
CA TYR A 230 -4.66 -3.72 -12.78
C TYR A 230 -3.31 -3.10 -13.14
N ILE A 231 -2.25 -3.91 -13.10
CA ILE A 231 -0.85 -3.50 -13.24
C ILE A 231 -0.16 -4.35 -14.30
#